data_0b75f376df7031b11adb4a3abf28f8b6
#
_entry.id   0b75f376df7031b11adb4a3abf28f8b6
#
_cell.length_a   1.000
_cell.length_b   1.000
_cell.length_c   1.000
_cell.angle_alpha   90.00
_cell.angle_beta   90.00
_cell.angle_gamma   90.00
#
_symmetry.space_group_name_H-M   'P 1'
#
loop_
_entity.id
_entity.type
_entity.pdbx_description
1 polymer ?
#
loop_
_entity_poly.entity_id
_entity_poly.type
_entity_poly.pdbx_seq_one_letter_code
_entity_poly.pdbx_strand_id
1 'polypeptide(L)'
;MAQTGERVVVKVEMLQDWLGFFQKERRNLGFNSFHPDTRKPMHRECGFIRLKPDTNKVAFVSAQNTGIVEVEEGEVNGQELCIASHSISRISFAKEPHVEQITRKFRLNSEGKLEQTVSMATTTQPMTQHLHVTYKKVTP
;
A
#
# COMPACT_ATOMS: atom_id res chain seq x y z
N MET A 1 0.97 -15.87 -4.31
CA MET A 1 0.58 -16.17 -5.71
C MET A 1 0.12 -14.90 -6.37
N ALA A 2 0.79 -14.50 -7.42
CA ALA A 2 0.28 -13.48 -8.29
C ALA A 2 -0.95 -14.04 -9.00
N GLN A 3 -2.13 -13.58 -8.65
CA GLN A 3 -3.33 -13.92 -9.40
C GLN A 3 -3.35 -13.06 -10.65
N THR A 4 -2.92 -13.62 -11.76
CA THR A 4 -3.06 -13.01 -13.06
C THR A 4 -4.54 -13.06 -13.44
N GLY A 5 -5.19 -11.93 -13.50
CA GLY A 5 -6.49 -11.76 -14.13
C GLY A 5 -7.71 -11.55 -13.23
N GLU A 6 -7.59 -11.64 -11.93
CA GLU A 6 -8.72 -11.30 -11.06
C GLU A 6 -8.82 -9.80 -10.82
N ARG A 7 -9.97 -9.24 -11.16
CA ARG A 7 -10.30 -7.87 -10.80
C ARG A 7 -10.63 -7.81 -9.32
N VAL A 8 -9.76 -7.19 -8.55
CA VAL A 8 -9.99 -6.94 -7.14
C VAL A 8 -10.57 -5.55 -6.98
N VAL A 9 -11.69 -5.43 -6.29
CA VAL A 9 -12.22 -4.11 -5.93
C VAL A 9 -11.50 -3.65 -4.68
N VAL A 10 -10.75 -2.56 -4.81
CA VAL A 10 -10.04 -1.96 -3.68
C VAL A 10 -10.71 -0.66 -3.30
N LYS A 11 -11.13 -0.56 -2.06
CA LYS A 11 -11.60 0.69 -1.49
C LYS A 11 -10.48 1.29 -0.66
N VAL A 12 -10.10 2.50 -1.00
CA VAL A 12 -9.13 3.28 -0.23
C VAL A 12 -9.89 4.38 0.49
N GLU A 13 -9.79 4.37 1.80
CA GLU A 13 -10.35 5.43 2.61
C GLU A 13 -9.30 6.51 2.83
N MET A 14 -9.38 7.53 2.00
CA MET A 14 -8.56 8.73 2.11
C MET A 14 -9.48 9.91 2.35
N LEU A 15 -9.18 10.66 3.39
CA LEU A 15 -10.07 11.73 3.85
C LEU A 15 -9.97 13.03 3.04
N GLN A 16 -9.05 13.12 2.04
CA GLN A 16 -8.86 14.34 1.24
C GLN A 16 -8.33 14.03 -0.15
N ASP A 17 -8.22 15.08 -0.99
CA ASP A 17 -7.68 14.92 -2.34
C ASP A 17 -6.21 14.47 -2.32
N TRP A 18 -5.80 13.87 -3.43
CA TRP A 18 -4.48 13.23 -3.53
C TRP A 18 -3.30 14.19 -3.26
N LEU A 19 -3.41 15.44 -3.73
CA LEU A 19 -2.36 16.44 -3.56
C LEU A 19 -2.27 16.90 -2.10
N GLY A 20 -3.40 17.16 -1.48
CA GLY A 20 -3.48 17.53 -0.06
C GLY A 20 -3.04 16.39 0.85
N PHE A 21 -3.22 15.15 0.43
CA PHE A 21 -2.82 13.97 1.18
C PHE A 21 -1.31 13.94 1.44
N PHE A 22 -0.51 14.14 0.39
CA PHE A 22 0.95 14.08 0.51
C PHE A 22 1.57 15.34 1.11
N GLN A 23 0.79 16.41 1.29
CA GLN A 23 1.26 17.65 1.88
C GLN A 23 1.08 17.74 3.39
N LYS A 24 0.30 16.83 3.98
CA LYS A 24 0.05 16.85 5.42
C LYS A 24 0.95 15.86 6.17
N GLU A 25 1.46 16.34 7.28
CA GLU A 25 2.45 15.65 8.10
C GLU A 25 2.01 14.28 8.61
N ARG A 26 0.70 14.08 8.81
CA ARG A 26 0.13 12.82 9.35
C ARG A 26 -1.17 12.48 8.65
N ARG A 27 -1.29 11.24 8.16
CA ARG A 27 -2.49 10.76 7.51
C ARG A 27 -2.79 9.30 7.84
N ASN A 28 -4.06 9.03 8.03
CA ASN A 28 -4.56 7.66 8.06
C ASN A 28 -4.68 7.12 6.65
N LEU A 29 -4.29 5.88 6.48
CA LEU A 29 -4.39 5.17 5.22
C LEU A 29 -4.95 3.79 5.48
N GLY A 30 -6.05 3.46 4.81
CA GLY A 30 -6.65 2.13 4.88
C GLY A 30 -6.84 1.56 3.50
N PHE A 31 -6.49 0.29 3.32
CA PHE A 31 -6.74 -0.46 2.10
C PHE A 31 -7.61 -1.65 2.42
N ASN A 32 -8.70 -1.81 1.66
CA ASN A 32 -9.59 -2.96 1.77
C ASN A 32 -9.82 -3.50 0.38
N SER A 33 -9.54 -4.79 0.19
CA SER A 33 -9.85 -5.47 -1.06
C SER A 33 -11.01 -6.46 -0.87
N PHE A 34 -11.80 -6.62 -1.91
CA PHE A 34 -12.98 -7.46 -1.90
C PHE A 34 -13.00 -8.34 -3.14
N HIS A 35 -13.49 -9.55 -2.97
CA HIS A 35 -13.70 -10.43 -4.11
C HIS A 35 -14.74 -9.81 -5.05
N PRO A 36 -14.49 -9.74 -6.37
CA PRO A 36 -15.36 -8.98 -7.29
C PRO A 36 -16.79 -9.55 -7.37
N ASP A 37 -16.95 -10.85 -7.27
CA ASP A 37 -18.26 -11.51 -7.41
C ASP A 37 -18.97 -11.68 -6.06
N THR A 38 -18.27 -12.21 -5.07
CA THR A 38 -18.87 -12.52 -3.76
C THR A 38 -18.91 -11.34 -2.80
N ARG A 39 -18.15 -10.28 -3.08
CA ARG A 39 -17.97 -9.11 -2.20
C ARG A 39 -17.37 -9.43 -0.84
N LYS A 40 -16.82 -10.63 -0.66
CA LYS A 40 -16.16 -11.01 0.58
C LYS A 40 -14.88 -10.20 0.77
N PRO A 41 -14.61 -9.72 1.99
CA PRO A 41 -13.35 -9.07 2.31
C PRO A 41 -12.18 -10.03 2.11
N MET A 42 -11.10 -9.51 1.50
CA MET A 42 -9.87 -10.26 1.27
C MET A 42 -8.72 -9.67 2.08
N HIS A 43 -7.86 -8.88 1.46
CA HIS A 43 -6.77 -8.22 2.15
C HIS A 43 -7.25 -6.92 2.79
N ARG A 44 -6.85 -6.70 4.02
CA ARG A 44 -7.11 -5.46 4.75
C ARG A 44 -5.84 -4.98 5.41
N GLU A 45 -5.54 -3.70 5.26
CA GLU A 45 -4.46 -3.07 5.99
C GLU A 45 -4.85 -1.65 6.37
N CYS A 46 -4.33 -1.19 7.49
CA CYS A 46 -4.53 0.18 7.94
C CYS A 46 -3.27 0.69 8.64
N GLY A 47 -3.06 1.98 8.55
CA GLY A 47 -1.90 2.59 9.15
C GLY A 47 -1.84 4.08 8.92
N PHE A 48 -0.63 4.60 9.01
CA PHE A 48 -0.38 6.03 8.94
C PHE A 48 0.79 6.34 8.01
N ILE A 49 0.62 7.37 7.20
CA ILE A 49 1.72 8.01 6.48
C ILE A 49 2.18 9.21 7.30
N ARG A 50 3.49 9.32 7.46
CA ARG A 50 4.14 10.48 8.08
C ARG A 50 5.17 11.07 7.16
N LEU A 51 5.13 12.39 7.03
CA LEU A 51 6.13 13.16 6.33
C LEU A 51 7.09 13.78 7.35
N LYS A 52 8.40 13.67 7.07
CA LYS A 52 9.39 14.38 7.88
C LYS A 52 9.39 15.85 7.46
N PRO A 53 9.12 16.80 8.39
CA PRO A 53 9.07 18.22 8.04
C PRO A 53 10.35 18.71 7.37
N ASP A 54 10.19 19.62 6.40
CA ASP A 54 11.28 20.24 5.63
C ASP A 54 12.14 19.25 4.83
N THR A 55 11.62 18.08 4.58
CA THR A 55 12.27 17.05 3.73
C THR A 55 11.25 16.39 2.82
N ASN A 56 11.74 15.59 1.88
CA ASN A 56 10.89 14.71 1.05
C ASN A 56 10.76 13.28 1.61
N LYS A 57 11.21 13.06 2.85
CA LYS A 57 11.19 11.74 3.47
C LYS A 57 9.81 11.38 3.99
N VAL A 58 9.41 10.13 3.72
CA VAL A 58 8.11 9.58 4.07
C VAL A 58 8.28 8.25 4.78
N ALA A 59 7.46 8.00 5.78
CA ALA A 59 7.33 6.71 6.43
C ALA A 59 5.86 6.27 6.40
N PHE A 60 5.65 4.97 6.22
CA PHE A 60 4.35 4.32 6.29
C PHE A 60 4.39 3.19 7.31
N VAL A 61 3.55 3.27 8.31
CA VAL A 61 3.40 2.24 9.36
C VAL A 61 2.06 1.58 9.15
N SER A 62 2.06 0.25 8.97
CA SER A 62 0.85 -0.48 8.59
C SER A 62 0.70 -1.78 9.35
N ALA A 63 -0.54 -2.11 9.69
CA ALA A 63 -0.96 -3.42 10.19
C ALA A 63 -1.87 -4.07 9.16
N GLN A 64 -1.63 -5.36 8.89
CA GLN A 64 -2.39 -6.15 7.92
C GLN A 64 -3.18 -7.26 8.60
N ASN A 65 -4.34 -7.61 8.03
CA ASN A 65 -5.19 -8.66 8.58
C ASN A 65 -4.58 -10.08 8.48
N THR A 66 -3.49 -10.22 7.73
CA THR A 66 -2.69 -11.45 7.66
C THR A 66 -1.79 -11.67 8.88
N GLY A 67 -1.74 -10.68 9.78
CA GLY A 67 -0.90 -10.75 10.98
C GLY A 67 0.50 -10.18 10.81
N ILE A 68 0.66 -9.27 9.85
CA ILE A 68 1.93 -8.59 9.59
C ILE A 68 1.80 -7.14 10.03
N VAL A 69 2.85 -6.62 10.67
CA VAL A 69 3.05 -5.20 10.95
C VAL A 69 4.34 -4.77 10.27
N GLU A 70 4.29 -3.66 9.56
CA GLU A 70 5.46 -3.20 8.81
C GLU A 70 5.70 -1.70 8.94
N VAL A 71 6.96 -1.33 8.80
CA VAL A 71 7.41 0.06 8.63
C VAL A 71 8.09 0.15 7.27
N GLU A 72 7.56 0.99 6.39
CA GLU A 72 8.13 1.30 5.10
C GLU A 72 8.63 2.75 5.11
N GLU A 73 9.76 2.99 4.50
CA GLU A 73 10.35 4.34 4.40
C GLU A 73 10.84 4.61 2.99
N GLY A 74 10.86 5.87 2.61
CA GLY A 74 11.32 6.30 1.30
C GLY A 74 11.15 7.79 1.09
N GLU A 75 10.87 8.17 -0.16
CA GLU A 75 10.86 9.57 -0.56
C GLU A 75 9.73 9.89 -1.53
N VAL A 76 9.29 11.13 -1.49
CA VAL A 76 8.42 11.73 -2.50
C VAL A 76 9.27 12.57 -3.45
N ASN A 77 9.13 12.31 -4.75
CA ASN A 77 9.77 13.10 -5.80
C ASN A 77 8.73 13.46 -6.85
N GLY A 78 8.34 14.73 -6.90
CA GLY A 78 7.26 15.17 -7.79
C GLY A 78 5.94 14.50 -7.42
N GLN A 79 5.35 13.78 -8.36
CA GLN A 79 4.06 13.08 -8.20
C GLN A 79 4.24 11.59 -7.90
N GLU A 80 5.40 11.19 -7.43
CA GLU A 80 5.74 9.80 -7.19
C GLU A 80 6.27 9.60 -5.78
N LEU A 81 5.75 8.59 -5.10
CA LEU A 81 6.16 8.16 -3.78
C LEU A 81 6.69 6.72 -3.87
N CYS A 82 7.94 6.51 -3.50
CA CYS A 82 8.55 5.19 -3.42
C CYS A 82 8.96 4.90 -2.00
N ILE A 83 8.44 3.82 -1.45
CA ILE A 83 8.73 3.35 -0.09
C ILE A 83 9.06 1.86 -0.12
N ALA A 84 9.90 1.43 0.82
CA ALA A 84 10.29 0.04 0.97
C ALA A 84 10.32 -0.35 2.44
N SER A 85 10.07 -1.62 2.72
CA SER A 85 10.04 -2.12 4.09
C SER A 85 11.41 -1.94 4.75
N HIS A 86 11.38 -1.28 5.92
CA HIS A 86 12.50 -1.14 6.82
C HIS A 86 12.49 -2.28 7.87
N SER A 87 11.29 -2.62 8.34
CA SER A 87 11.11 -3.77 9.24
C SER A 87 9.74 -4.39 9.03
N ILE A 88 9.69 -5.71 9.23
CA ILE A 88 8.47 -6.50 9.15
C ILE A 88 8.43 -7.40 10.38
N SER A 89 7.34 -7.31 11.14
CA SER A 89 7.05 -8.23 12.26
C SER A 89 5.77 -8.99 11.95
N ARG A 90 5.68 -10.22 12.41
CA ARG A 90 4.53 -11.08 12.15
C ARG A 90 4.11 -11.88 13.37
N ILE A 91 2.84 -12.25 13.41
CA ILE A 91 2.34 -13.16 14.43
C ILE A 91 2.98 -14.54 14.26
N SER A 92 3.12 -15.29 15.34
CA SER A 92 3.84 -16.57 15.33
C SER A 92 3.22 -17.64 14.42
N PHE A 93 1.93 -17.54 14.15
CA PHE A 93 1.20 -18.48 13.28
C PHE A 93 0.79 -17.87 11.93
N ALA A 94 1.50 -16.85 11.46
CA ALA A 94 1.29 -16.30 10.12
C ALA A 94 1.49 -17.38 9.06
N LYS A 95 0.63 -17.39 8.04
CA LYS A 95 0.70 -18.37 6.95
C LYS A 95 1.96 -18.20 6.12
N GLU A 96 2.54 -19.32 5.73
CA GLU A 96 3.61 -19.33 4.73
C GLU A 96 3.05 -19.25 3.29
N PRO A 97 3.82 -18.75 2.32
CA PRO A 97 5.19 -18.23 2.47
C PRO A 97 5.21 -16.87 3.20
N HIS A 98 6.23 -16.66 4.03
CA HIS A 98 6.41 -15.42 4.76
C HIS A 98 6.93 -14.32 3.86
N VAL A 99 6.33 -13.13 3.97
CA VAL A 99 6.82 -11.93 3.30
C VAL A 99 8.08 -11.43 4.00
N GLU A 100 9.15 -11.25 3.24
CA GLU A 100 10.45 -10.80 3.76
C GLU A 100 10.73 -9.33 3.43
N GLN A 101 10.23 -8.85 2.29
CA GLN A 101 10.42 -7.50 1.85
C GLN A 101 9.24 -7.02 1.00
N ILE A 102 8.86 -5.75 1.18
CA ILE A 102 7.81 -5.09 0.40
C ILE A 102 8.38 -3.80 -0.16
N THR A 103 8.09 -3.51 -1.41
CA THR A 103 8.29 -2.20 -2.02
C THR A 103 6.97 -1.71 -2.55
N ARG A 104 6.74 -0.41 -2.43
CA ARG A 104 5.47 0.20 -2.78
C ARG A 104 5.72 1.51 -3.51
N LYS A 105 5.04 1.70 -4.63
CA LYS A 105 5.14 2.91 -5.42
C LYS A 105 3.76 3.48 -5.67
N PHE A 106 3.59 4.75 -5.34
CA PHE A 106 2.40 5.51 -5.67
C PHE A 106 2.75 6.57 -6.70
N ARG A 107 1.90 6.74 -7.71
CA ARG A 107 2.09 7.74 -8.75
C ARG A 107 0.75 8.31 -9.19
N LEU A 108 0.67 9.66 -9.29
CA LEU A 108 -0.43 10.30 -10.01
C LEU A 108 -0.17 10.21 -11.51
N ASN A 109 -1.14 9.66 -12.24
CA ASN A 109 -1.05 9.58 -13.69
C ASN A 109 -1.59 10.85 -14.37
N SER A 110 -1.49 10.91 -15.70
CA SER A 110 -1.94 12.07 -16.50
C SER A 110 -3.44 12.34 -16.42
N GLU A 111 -4.23 11.35 -16.02
CA GLU A 111 -5.69 11.48 -15.84
C GLU A 111 -6.08 11.89 -14.41
N GLY A 112 -5.11 12.17 -13.55
CA GLY A 112 -5.35 12.50 -12.14
C GLY A 112 -5.75 11.33 -11.26
N LYS A 113 -5.56 10.09 -11.73
CA LYS A 113 -5.79 8.89 -10.95
C LYS A 113 -4.53 8.47 -10.24
N LEU A 114 -4.68 7.90 -9.05
CA LEU A 114 -3.56 7.37 -8.28
C LEU A 114 -3.32 5.91 -8.65
N GLU A 115 -2.10 5.61 -9.06
CA GLU A 115 -1.66 4.24 -9.29
C GLU A 115 -0.79 3.77 -8.14
N GLN A 116 -1.00 2.54 -7.71
CA GLN A 116 -0.16 1.87 -6.72
C GLN A 116 0.37 0.56 -7.29
N THR A 117 1.67 0.38 -7.20
CA THR A 117 2.32 -0.89 -7.51
C THR A 117 2.99 -1.42 -6.25
N VAL A 118 2.69 -2.66 -5.90
CA VAL A 118 3.30 -3.35 -4.77
C VAL A 118 4.08 -4.54 -5.28
N SER A 119 5.34 -4.62 -4.88
CA SER A 119 6.20 -5.78 -5.13
C SER A 119 6.63 -6.36 -3.80
N MET A 120 6.83 -7.66 -3.75
CA MET A 120 7.27 -8.32 -2.53
C MET A 120 8.19 -9.50 -2.82
N ALA A 121 9.09 -9.76 -1.88
CA ALA A 121 9.86 -10.97 -1.80
C ALA A 121 9.33 -11.82 -0.65
N THR A 122 9.26 -13.12 -0.85
CA THR A 122 8.85 -14.07 0.17
C THR A 122 9.94 -15.12 0.39
N THR A 123 9.73 -16.00 1.35
CA THR A 123 10.64 -17.12 1.60
C THR A 123 10.79 -18.06 0.41
N THR A 124 9.83 -18.05 -0.54
CA THR A 124 9.82 -18.95 -1.71
C THR A 124 9.98 -18.25 -3.04
N GLN A 125 9.91 -16.90 -3.08
CA GLN A 125 10.00 -16.13 -4.33
C GLN A 125 10.86 -14.88 -4.16
N PRO A 126 11.68 -14.54 -5.17
CA PRO A 126 12.38 -13.26 -5.19
C PRO A 126 11.40 -12.10 -5.36
N MET A 127 11.91 -10.86 -5.28
CA MET A 127 11.10 -9.66 -5.46
C MET A 127 10.32 -9.73 -6.77
N THR A 128 8.99 -9.71 -6.66
CA THR A 128 8.07 -9.88 -7.79
C THR A 128 6.91 -8.90 -7.62
N GLN A 129 6.44 -8.33 -8.73
CA GLN A 129 5.24 -7.50 -8.68
C GLN A 129 4.04 -8.36 -8.24
N HIS A 130 3.41 -7.95 -7.16
CA HIS A 130 2.29 -8.65 -6.55
C HIS A 130 0.96 -8.00 -6.89
N LEU A 131 0.90 -6.68 -6.94
CA LEU A 131 -0.33 -5.92 -7.11
C LEU A 131 -0.07 -4.66 -7.91
N HIS A 132 -0.99 -4.35 -8.81
CA HIS A 132 -1.10 -3.03 -9.44
C HIS A 132 -2.55 -2.57 -9.34
N VAL A 133 -2.76 -1.38 -8.81
CA VAL A 133 -4.09 -0.79 -8.60
C VAL A 133 -4.13 0.61 -9.15
N THR A 134 -5.21 0.93 -9.83
CA THR A 134 -5.55 2.31 -10.20
C THR A 134 -6.76 2.75 -9.38
N TYR A 135 -6.60 3.80 -8.60
CA TYR A 135 -7.65 4.32 -7.74
C TYR A 135 -8.39 5.45 -8.44
N LYS A 136 -9.70 5.31 -8.46
CA LYS A 136 -10.59 6.38 -8.89
C LYS A 136 -11.06 7.15 -7.65
N LYS A 137 -10.89 8.47 -7.68
CA LYS A 137 -11.38 9.32 -6.61
C LYS A 137 -12.90 9.29 -6.59
N VAL A 138 -13.46 9.00 -5.42
CA VAL A 138 -14.91 9.10 -5.18
C VAL A 138 -15.16 10.37 -4.40
N THR A 139 -15.89 11.29 -4.99
CA THR A 139 -16.35 12.51 -4.30
C THR A 139 -17.52 12.14 -3.39
N PRO A 140 -17.50 12.61 -2.13
CA PRO A 140 -18.64 12.41 -1.23
C PRO A 140 -19.90 13.11 -1.75
#